data_4eb45a17af2377faccd49f75889c429c
#
_entry.id   4eb45a17af2377faccd49f75889c429c
#
_cell.length_a   1.000
_cell.length_b   1.000
_cell.length_c   1.000
_cell.angle_alpha   90.00
_cell.angle_beta   90.00
_cell.angle_gamma   90.00
#
_symmetry.space_group_name_H-M   'P 1'
#
loop_
_entity.id
_entity.type
_entity.pdbx_description
1 polymer ?
#
loop_
_entity_poly.entity_id
_entity_poly.type
_entity_poly.pdbx_seq_one_letter_code
_entity_poly.pdbx_strand_id
1 'polypeptide(L)'
;MNAKKKNLALAGIAVLLVAVLAVAAVLYQKFSAEYAGENLGSTEEAQLAAPDFTVLDSEGNEVQLSDYVGKPIVLNFWATWCYYCKEEMPDFDKAYEAYPEVQFLMVNATDGIQETMASAKEYVEQEGFQFDVFFDTNFDAVNAYQVSGFPATFFIDENGNLVTYGRGMLDFETLEKGIQMITE
;
A
#
# COMPACT_ATOMS: atom_id res chain seq x y z
N MET A 1 -0.64 14.35 59.28
CA MET A 1 -1.44 14.77 58.10
C MET A 1 -2.75 14.02 58.12
N ASN A 2 -3.90 14.69 58.28
CA ASN A 2 -5.20 14.10 58.56
C ASN A 2 -5.66 13.17 57.40
N ALA A 3 -6.18 11.98 57.71
CA ALA A 3 -6.65 10.98 56.72
C ALA A 3 -7.60 11.59 55.67
N LYS A 4 -8.44 12.56 56.03
CA LYS A 4 -9.31 13.30 55.09
C LYS A 4 -8.50 14.09 54.04
N LYS A 5 -7.37 14.70 54.42
CA LYS A 5 -6.51 15.43 53.44
C LYS A 5 -5.77 14.49 52.49
N LYS A 6 -5.36 13.29 52.94
CA LYS A 6 -4.78 12.24 52.08
C LYS A 6 -5.79 11.73 51.07
N ASN A 7 -7.02 11.45 51.50
CA ASN A 7 -8.06 10.94 50.61
C ASN A 7 -8.47 11.98 49.55
N LEU A 8 -8.49 13.29 49.91
CA LEU A 8 -8.79 14.38 48.98
C LEU A 8 -7.67 14.56 47.97
N ALA A 9 -6.40 14.42 48.37
CA ALA A 9 -5.25 14.47 47.50
C ALA A 9 -5.22 13.27 46.53
N LEU A 10 -5.51 12.06 47.01
CA LEU A 10 -5.63 10.86 46.18
C LEU A 10 -6.78 10.94 45.17
N ALA A 11 -7.92 11.49 45.56
CA ALA A 11 -9.04 11.73 44.65
C ALA A 11 -8.68 12.76 43.57
N GLY A 12 -7.97 13.84 43.92
CA GLY A 12 -7.48 14.84 42.96
C GLY A 12 -6.50 14.25 41.95
N ILE A 13 -5.56 13.40 42.40
CA ILE A 13 -4.61 12.68 41.53
C ILE A 13 -5.35 11.72 40.57
N ALA A 14 -6.33 10.98 41.08
CA ALA A 14 -7.12 10.07 40.25
C ALA A 14 -7.90 10.80 39.15
N VAL A 15 -8.53 11.95 39.46
CA VAL A 15 -9.24 12.78 38.50
C VAL A 15 -8.26 13.32 37.44
N LEU A 16 -7.07 13.76 37.84
CA LEU A 16 -6.05 14.29 36.95
C LEU A 16 -5.50 13.19 36.01
N LEU A 17 -5.31 11.98 36.50
CA LEU A 17 -4.91 10.82 35.69
C LEU A 17 -5.98 10.44 34.66
N VAL A 18 -7.25 10.44 35.04
CA VAL A 18 -8.36 10.17 34.10
C VAL A 18 -8.42 11.26 33.03
N ALA A 19 -8.24 12.53 33.40
CA ALA A 19 -8.21 13.63 32.43
C ALA A 19 -7.03 13.51 31.45
N VAL A 20 -5.83 13.15 31.93
CA VAL A 20 -4.65 12.93 31.08
C VAL A 20 -4.88 11.74 30.13
N LEU A 21 -5.44 10.65 30.60
CA LEU A 21 -5.75 9.48 29.77
C LEU A 21 -6.82 9.81 28.71
N ALA A 22 -7.84 10.59 29.06
CA ALA A 22 -8.86 11.04 28.10
C ALA A 22 -8.26 11.93 26.99
N VAL A 23 -7.39 12.88 27.38
CA VAL A 23 -6.68 13.73 26.42
C VAL A 23 -5.74 12.89 25.55
N ALA A 24 -5.00 11.95 26.12
CA ALA A 24 -4.13 11.04 25.38
C ALA A 24 -4.91 10.17 24.40
N ALA A 25 -6.09 9.66 24.79
CA ALA A 25 -6.95 8.88 23.91
C ALA A 25 -7.50 9.71 22.74
N VAL A 26 -7.93 10.96 23.00
CA VAL A 26 -8.39 11.89 21.93
C VAL A 26 -7.25 12.26 20.99
N LEU A 27 -6.06 12.53 21.53
CA LEU A 27 -4.88 12.82 20.71
C LEU A 27 -4.48 11.59 19.89
N TYR A 28 -4.50 10.40 20.48
CA TYR A 28 -4.21 9.14 19.80
C TYR A 28 -5.22 8.89 18.66
N GLN A 29 -6.52 9.09 18.89
CA GLN A 29 -7.54 8.96 17.84
C GLN A 29 -7.37 10.00 16.73
N LYS A 30 -7.01 11.23 17.08
CA LYS A 30 -6.77 12.29 16.11
C LYS A 30 -5.51 12.03 15.27
N PHE A 31 -4.41 11.62 15.92
CA PHE A 31 -3.17 11.25 15.24
C PHE A 31 -3.33 9.98 14.42
N SER A 32 -4.03 8.95 14.91
CA SER A 32 -4.25 7.72 14.14
C SER A 32 -5.16 7.94 12.93
N ALA A 33 -6.18 8.81 13.04
CA ALA A 33 -7.02 9.19 11.90
C ALA A 33 -6.26 10.02 10.87
N GLU A 34 -5.36 10.92 11.31
CA GLU A 34 -4.49 11.73 10.45
C GLU A 34 -3.43 10.85 9.75
N TYR A 35 -2.85 9.87 10.46
CA TYR A 35 -1.90 8.89 9.87
C TYR A 35 -2.56 7.88 8.93
N ALA A 36 -3.81 7.50 9.15
CA ALA A 36 -4.56 6.61 8.26
C ALA A 36 -5.05 7.29 6.97
N GLY A 37 -5.14 8.63 6.97
CA GLY A 37 -5.58 9.42 5.81
C GLY A 37 -4.46 9.95 4.91
N GLU A 38 -3.19 9.90 5.33
CA GLU A 38 -2.05 10.50 4.62
C GLU A 38 -1.15 9.48 3.88
N ASN A 39 -1.59 8.24 3.70
CA ASN A 39 -0.77 7.24 3.00
C ASN A 39 -0.71 7.43 1.48
N LEU A 40 -1.52 8.36 0.92
CA LEU A 40 -1.44 8.72 -0.49
C LEU A 40 -0.69 10.03 -0.66
N GLY A 41 0.48 9.98 -1.33
CA GLY A 41 1.22 11.18 -1.75
C GLY A 41 0.52 11.83 -2.94
N SER A 42 0.41 13.17 -2.93
CA SER A 42 -0.07 13.90 -4.10
C SER A 42 1.09 14.19 -5.05
N THR A 43 0.90 13.94 -6.33
CA THR A 43 1.75 14.52 -7.37
C THR A 43 1.20 15.91 -7.67
N GLU A 44 1.65 16.95 -6.93
CA GLU A 44 1.21 18.35 -7.17
C GLU A 44 1.70 18.92 -8.52
N GLU A 45 2.50 18.18 -9.28
CA GLU A 45 2.89 18.54 -10.63
C GLU A 45 1.97 17.82 -11.62
N ALA A 46 1.17 18.61 -12.31
CA ALA A 46 0.22 18.18 -13.32
C ALA A 46 0.83 17.15 -14.28
N GLN A 47 0.23 15.96 -14.32
CA GLN A 47 0.44 14.96 -15.39
C GLN A 47 1.89 14.49 -15.58
N LEU A 48 2.52 14.00 -14.53
CA LEU A 48 3.79 13.29 -14.68
C LEU A 48 3.53 11.94 -15.34
N ALA A 49 4.05 11.71 -16.54
CA ALA A 49 3.96 10.41 -17.17
C ALA A 49 4.58 9.34 -16.27
N ALA A 50 3.86 8.24 -16.06
CA ALA A 50 4.36 7.11 -15.31
C ALA A 50 5.62 6.55 -16.00
N PRO A 51 6.74 6.35 -15.26
CA PRO A 51 7.94 5.78 -15.84
C PRO A 51 7.68 4.40 -16.43
N ASP A 52 8.05 4.18 -17.69
CA ASP A 52 7.95 2.87 -18.34
C ASP A 52 9.04 1.94 -17.80
N PHE A 53 8.75 0.63 -17.80
CA PHE A 53 9.67 -0.42 -17.36
C PHE A 53 9.35 -1.74 -18.05
N THR A 54 10.27 -2.70 -17.98
CA THR A 54 10.10 -4.06 -18.50
C THR A 54 10.18 -5.07 -17.38
N VAL A 55 9.20 -5.99 -17.32
CA VAL A 55 9.14 -7.11 -16.36
C VAL A 55 8.74 -8.38 -17.07
N LEU A 56 8.79 -9.52 -16.39
CA LEU A 56 8.27 -10.79 -16.92
C LEU A 56 6.85 -11.05 -16.42
N ASP A 57 6.00 -11.56 -17.31
CA ASP A 57 4.69 -12.09 -16.94
C ASP A 57 4.79 -13.48 -16.28
N SER A 58 3.64 -14.09 -15.95
CA SER A 58 3.58 -15.43 -15.35
C SER A 58 4.07 -16.55 -16.28
N GLU A 59 4.13 -16.32 -17.60
CA GLU A 59 4.64 -17.27 -18.59
C GLU A 59 6.14 -17.07 -18.87
N GLY A 60 6.72 -15.96 -18.37
CA GLY A 60 8.12 -15.59 -18.57
C GLY A 60 8.36 -14.74 -19.83
N ASN A 61 7.32 -14.17 -20.42
CA ASN A 61 7.44 -13.21 -21.51
C ASN A 61 7.74 -11.82 -20.97
N GLU A 62 8.55 -11.05 -21.71
CA GLU A 62 8.77 -9.64 -21.40
C GLU A 62 7.51 -8.83 -21.75
N VAL A 63 7.09 -7.99 -20.81
CA VAL A 63 5.98 -7.04 -20.95
C VAL A 63 6.41 -5.67 -20.42
N GLN A 64 5.84 -4.60 -20.97
CA GLN A 64 6.11 -3.22 -20.56
C GLN A 64 4.88 -2.60 -19.90
N LEU A 65 5.10 -1.63 -19.00
CA LEU A 65 3.98 -0.87 -18.44
C LEU A 65 3.11 -0.24 -19.54
N SER A 66 3.77 0.28 -20.60
CA SER A 66 3.10 0.88 -21.75
C SER A 66 2.14 -0.04 -22.49
N ASP A 67 2.27 -1.37 -22.38
CA ASP A 67 1.35 -2.35 -22.96
C ASP A 67 -0.03 -2.34 -22.26
N TYR A 68 -0.11 -1.80 -21.05
CA TYR A 68 -1.33 -1.74 -20.20
C TYR A 68 -1.99 -0.36 -20.18
N VAL A 69 -1.35 0.68 -20.77
CA VAL A 69 -1.91 2.02 -20.90
C VAL A 69 -3.16 1.99 -21.78
N GLY A 70 -4.17 2.75 -21.42
CA GLY A 70 -5.52 2.74 -22.01
C GLY A 70 -6.58 2.26 -21.05
N LYS A 71 -6.15 1.81 -19.87
CA LYS A 71 -7.00 1.55 -18.70
C LYS A 71 -6.31 2.10 -17.47
N PRO A 72 -7.07 2.43 -16.40
CA PRO A 72 -6.49 2.76 -15.11
C PRO A 72 -5.66 1.60 -14.56
N ILE A 73 -4.52 1.91 -13.92
CA ILE A 73 -3.57 0.90 -13.42
C ILE A 73 -3.31 1.12 -11.92
N VAL A 74 -3.41 0.05 -11.15
CA VAL A 74 -2.87 -0.08 -9.80
C VAL A 74 -1.59 -0.90 -9.89
N LEU A 75 -0.45 -0.25 -9.70
CA LEU A 75 0.88 -0.86 -9.73
C LEU A 75 1.38 -1.02 -8.29
N ASN A 76 1.54 -2.27 -7.84
CA ASN A 76 2.02 -2.58 -6.48
C ASN A 76 3.36 -3.33 -6.54
N PHE A 77 4.30 -2.92 -5.68
CA PHE A 77 5.60 -3.57 -5.51
C PHE A 77 5.64 -4.37 -4.21
N TRP A 78 6.00 -5.67 -4.30
CA TRP A 78 5.94 -6.59 -3.18
C TRP A 78 7.00 -7.70 -3.22
N ALA A 79 7.13 -8.45 -2.11
CA ALA A 79 7.94 -9.66 -2.03
C ALA A 79 7.38 -10.64 -0.98
N THR A 80 7.64 -11.94 -1.11
CA THR A 80 7.12 -12.96 -0.19
C THR A 80 7.67 -12.84 1.24
N TRP A 81 8.86 -12.30 1.42
CA TRP A 81 9.48 -12.05 2.73
C TRP A 81 8.97 -10.76 3.40
N CYS A 82 8.22 -9.91 2.69
CA CYS A 82 7.68 -8.67 3.20
C CYS A 82 6.39 -8.92 3.99
N TYR A 83 6.43 -8.76 5.31
CA TYR A 83 5.27 -8.98 6.19
C TYR A 83 4.08 -8.10 5.82
N TYR A 84 4.29 -6.79 5.68
CA TYR A 84 3.22 -5.84 5.37
C TYR A 84 2.63 -6.03 3.96
N CYS A 85 3.42 -6.53 3.01
CA CYS A 85 2.91 -6.87 1.69
C CYS A 85 1.88 -8.01 1.78
N LYS A 86 2.17 -9.04 2.58
CA LYS A 86 1.24 -10.16 2.79
C LYS A 86 -0.05 -9.73 3.48
N GLU A 87 0.04 -8.82 4.44
CA GLU A 87 -1.13 -8.30 5.16
C GLU A 87 -2.08 -7.49 4.28
N GLU A 88 -1.58 -6.79 3.24
CA GLU A 88 -2.42 -6.01 2.33
C GLU A 88 -2.99 -6.80 1.16
N MET A 89 -2.36 -7.92 0.74
CA MET A 89 -2.77 -8.67 -0.45
C MET A 89 -4.23 -9.12 -0.48
N PRO A 90 -4.87 -9.53 0.64
CA PRO A 90 -6.30 -9.84 0.63
C PRO A 90 -7.18 -8.63 0.25
N ASP A 91 -6.78 -7.41 0.59
CA ASP A 91 -7.48 -6.19 0.20
C ASP A 91 -7.27 -5.87 -1.28
N PHE A 92 -6.09 -6.16 -1.84
CA PHE A 92 -5.82 -6.05 -3.28
C PHE A 92 -6.62 -7.07 -4.09
N ASP A 93 -6.72 -8.32 -3.62
CA ASP A 93 -7.53 -9.35 -4.29
C ASP A 93 -9.01 -8.99 -4.30
N LYS A 94 -9.53 -8.50 -3.18
CA LYS A 94 -10.88 -7.96 -3.08
C LYS A 94 -11.11 -6.78 -4.03
N ALA A 95 -10.13 -5.87 -4.15
CA ALA A 95 -10.22 -4.74 -5.07
C ALA A 95 -10.15 -5.19 -6.53
N TYR A 96 -9.31 -6.16 -6.86
CA TYR A 96 -9.22 -6.78 -8.17
C TYR A 96 -10.59 -7.34 -8.63
N GLU A 97 -11.32 -8.02 -7.74
CA GLU A 97 -12.67 -8.51 -8.03
C GLU A 97 -13.70 -7.38 -8.16
N ALA A 98 -13.57 -6.31 -7.35
CA ALA A 98 -14.53 -5.21 -7.30
C ALA A 98 -14.41 -4.23 -8.47
N TYR A 99 -13.21 -4.09 -9.07
CA TYR A 99 -12.88 -3.10 -10.10
C TYR A 99 -12.30 -3.76 -11.36
N PRO A 100 -13.11 -4.52 -12.12
CA PRO A 100 -12.63 -5.28 -13.28
C PRO A 100 -12.17 -4.39 -14.46
N GLU A 101 -12.49 -3.10 -14.45
CA GLU A 101 -12.00 -2.11 -15.42
C GLU A 101 -10.57 -1.65 -15.12
N VAL A 102 -10.05 -1.87 -13.90
CA VAL A 102 -8.71 -1.47 -13.47
C VAL A 102 -7.71 -2.60 -13.71
N GLN A 103 -6.54 -2.29 -14.23
CA GLN A 103 -5.43 -3.23 -14.34
C GLN A 103 -4.65 -3.26 -13.02
N PHE A 104 -4.52 -4.44 -12.42
CA PHE A 104 -3.67 -4.65 -11.26
C PHE A 104 -2.35 -5.29 -11.70
N LEU A 105 -1.26 -4.56 -11.56
CA LEU A 105 0.10 -5.01 -11.87
C LEU A 105 0.83 -5.27 -10.55
N MET A 106 0.74 -6.51 -10.06
CA MET A 106 1.38 -6.92 -8.80
C MET A 106 2.82 -7.35 -9.09
N VAL A 107 3.75 -6.39 -9.05
CA VAL A 107 5.15 -6.58 -9.42
C VAL A 107 5.96 -7.10 -8.25
N ASN A 108 6.40 -8.35 -8.35
CA ASN A 108 7.28 -8.99 -7.38
C ASN A 108 8.74 -8.58 -7.62
N ALA A 109 9.43 -8.11 -6.57
CA ALA A 109 10.84 -7.76 -6.62
C ALA A 109 11.72 -9.02 -6.55
N THR A 110 11.90 -9.66 -7.70
CA THR A 110 12.54 -10.98 -7.85
C THR A 110 14.07 -10.83 -7.97
N ASP A 111 14.82 -11.11 -6.91
CA ASP A 111 16.29 -11.03 -6.89
C ASP A 111 17.00 -12.32 -7.34
N GLY A 112 16.23 -13.40 -7.52
CA GLY A 112 16.75 -14.72 -7.92
C GLY A 112 17.47 -15.50 -6.82
N ILE A 113 17.58 -14.94 -5.61
CA ILE A 113 18.28 -15.52 -4.45
C ILE A 113 17.33 -15.69 -3.27
N GLN A 114 16.87 -14.59 -2.67
CA GLN A 114 15.92 -14.59 -1.56
C GLN A 114 14.48 -14.66 -2.07
N GLU A 115 14.21 -14.00 -3.19
CA GLU A 115 12.92 -13.95 -3.85
C GLU A 115 13.05 -14.50 -5.27
N THR A 116 12.29 -15.54 -5.58
CA THR A 116 12.29 -16.19 -6.90
C THR A 116 10.90 -16.17 -7.53
N MET A 117 10.82 -16.24 -8.85
CA MET A 117 9.54 -16.41 -9.55
C MET A 117 8.75 -17.62 -9.01
N ALA A 118 9.46 -18.70 -8.68
CA ALA A 118 8.83 -19.92 -8.16
C ALA A 118 8.22 -19.70 -6.77
N SER A 119 8.95 -19.05 -5.84
CA SER A 119 8.46 -18.75 -4.48
C SER A 119 7.27 -17.79 -4.50
N ALA A 120 7.31 -16.77 -5.36
CA ALA A 120 6.24 -15.81 -5.50
C ALA A 120 4.96 -16.44 -6.09
N LYS A 121 5.09 -17.26 -7.14
CA LYS A 121 3.97 -18.01 -7.73
C LYS A 121 3.34 -18.98 -6.73
N GLU A 122 4.19 -19.76 -6.04
CA GLU A 122 3.73 -20.72 -5.02
C GLU A 122 2.94 -20.00 -3.90
N TYR A 123 3.41 -18.83 -3.45
CA TYR A 123 2.71 -18.05 -2.43
C TYR A 123 1.33 -17.60 -2.91
N VAL A 124 1.23 -16.98 -4.10
CA VAL A 124 -0.04 -16.50 -4.67
C VAL A 124 -1.02 -17.66 -4.88
N GLU A 125 -0.54 -18.82 -5.37
CA GLU A 125 -1.36 -20.03 -5.55
C GLU A 125 -1.86 -20.59 -4.21
N GLN A 126 -1.00 -20.65 -3.18
CA GLN A 126 -1.37 -21.15 -1.84
C GLN A 126 -2.42 -20.28 -1.16
N GLU A 127 -2.33 -18.95 -1.30
CA GLU A 127 -3.31 -18.00 -0.76
C GLU A 127 -4.58 -17.89 -1.61
N GLY A 128 -4.52 -18.34 -2.88
CA GLY A 128 -5.66 -18.36 -3.80
C GLY A 128 -6.00 -17.02 -4.43
N PHE A 129 -5.05 -16.08 -4.48
CA PHE A 129 -5.25 -14.76 -5.08
C PHE A 129 -5.46 -14.85 -6.59
N GLN A 130 -6.31 -13.96 -7.13
CA GLN A 130 -6.76 -13.99 -8.53
C GLN A 130 -6.07 -12.94 -9.41
N PHE A 131 -5.38 -11.97 -8.82
CA PHE A 131 -4.69 -10.92 -9.56
C PHE A 131 -3.45 -11.45 -10.31
N ASP A 132 -3.08 -10.76 -11.40
CA ASP A 132 -1.90 -11.09 -12.17
C ASP A 132 -0.61 -10.65 -11.47
N VAL A 133 0.42 -11.53 -11.51
CA VAL A 133 1.73 -11.26 -10.93
C VAL A 133 2.79 -11.13 -12.00
N PHE A 134 3.61 -10.11 -11.87
CA PHE A 134 4.75 -9.80 -12.73
C PHE A 134 6.06 -9.89 -11.92
N PHE A 135 7.16 -10.15 -12.61
CA PHE A 135 8.44 -10.43 -11.96
C PHE A 135 9.52 -9.47 -12.45
N ASP A 136 9.97 -8.58 -11.57
CA ASP A 136 11.04 -7.62 -11.83
C ASP A 136 12.41 -8.26 -11.52
N THR A 137 12.90 -9.07 -12.44
CA THR A 137 14.13 -9.86 -12.28
C THR A 137 15.40 -9.05 -12.43
N ASN A 138 15.30 -7.85 -12.99
CA ASN A 138 16.42 -6.94 -13.24
C ASN A 138 16.33 -5.67 -12.39
N PHE A 139 15.32 -5.55 -11.51
CA PHE A 139 15.01 -4.35 -10.75
C PHE A 139 14.75 -3.10 -11.64
N ASP A 140 14.27 -3.31 -12.85
CA ASP A 140 13.99 -2.23 -13.79
C ASP A 140 12.83 -1.37 -13.30
N ALA A 141 11.71 -2.01 -12.93
CA ALA A 141 10.54 -1.34 -12.37
C ALA A 141 10.83 -0.72 -10.99
N VAL A 142 11.48 -1.45 -10.08
CA VAL A 142 11.88 -0.96 -8.76
C VAL A 142 12.72 0.31 -8.87
N ASN A 143 13.69 0.33 -9.80
CA ASN A 143 14.56 1.49 -10.02
C ASN A 143 13.82 2.65 -10.70
N ALA A 144 12.98 2.39 -11.72
CA ALA A 144 12.21 3.41 -12.42
C ALA A 144 11.29 4.19 -11.47
N TYR A 145 10.67 3.50 -10.52
CA TYR A 145 9.78 4.09 -9.50
C TYR A 145 10.49 4.47 -8.19
N GLN A 146 11.82 4.33 -8.13
CA GLN A 146 12.64 4.65 -6.95
C GLN A 146 12.10 4.01 -5.66
N VAL A 147 11.64 2.75 -5.76
CA VAL A 147 11.08 2.02 -4.63
C VAL A 147 12.18 1.70 -3.64
N SER A 148 12.13 2.31 -2.46
CA SER A 148 13.12 2.15 -1.39
C SER A 148 12.68 1.23 -0.26
N GLY A 149 11.45 0.72 -0.32
CA GLY A 149 10.87 -0.19 0.67
C GLY A 149 9.53 -0.74 0.19
N PHE A 150 9.17 -1.92 0.67
CA PHE A 150 7.93 -2.61 0.33
C PHE A 150 6.95 -2.60 1.50
N PRO A 151 5.63 -2.59 1.22
CA PRO A 151 5.03 -2.42 -0.10
C PRO A 151 5.08 -0.95 -0.56
N ALA A 152 4.92 -0.74 -1.88
CA ALA A 152 4.73 0.57 -2.48
C ALA A 152 3.71 0.45 -3.62
N THR A 153 2.73 1.35 -3.65
CA THR A 153 1.63 1.31 -4.61
C THR A 153 1.55 2.62 -5.38
N PHE A 154 1.37 2.55 -6.68
CA PHE A 154 1.25 3.69 -7.58
C PHE A 154 -0.07 3.58 -8.36
N PHE A 155 -0.77 4.70 -8.50
CA PHE A 155 -2.04 4.80 -9.19
C PHE A 155 -1.86 5.62 -10.46
N ILE A 156 -2.16 5.02 -11.60
CA ILE A 156 -1.89 5.57 -12.94
C ILE A 156 -3.21 5.63 -13.69
N ASP A 157 -3.50 6.78 -14.31
CA ASP A 157 -4.72 6.97 -15.09
C ASP A 157 -4.68 6.23 -16.45
N GLU A 158 -5.79 6.21 -17.17
CA GLU A 158 -5.90 5.59 -18.49
C GLU A 158 -4.97 6.19 -19.55
N ASN A 159 -4.48 7.42 -19.33
CA ASN A 159 -3.56 8.12 -20.22
C ASN A 159 -2.09 7.82 -19.90
N GLY A 160 -1.82 7.00 -18.86
CA GLY A 160 -0.49 6.67 -18.40
C GLY A 160 0.15 7.75 -17.52
N ASN A 161 -0.65 8.62 -16.89
CA ASN A 161 -0.14 9.60 -15.93
C ASN A 161 -0.18 9.06 -14.50
N LEU A 162 0.90 9.26 -13.75
CA LEU A 162 0.96 8.97 -12.33
C LEU A 162 0.13 10.01 -11.56
N VAL A 163 -0.99 9.56 -10.94
CA VAL A 163 -1.95 10.43 -10.23
C VAL A 163 -1.60 10.52 -8.74
N THR A 164 -1.37 9.37 -8.11
CA THR A 164 -1.05 9.31 -6.68
C THR A 164 -0.25 8.05 -6.36
N TYR A 165 0.30 7.99 -5.14
CA TYR A 165 1.04 6.82 -4.68
C TYR A 165 0.88 6.60 -3.18
N GLY A 166 1.04 5.36 -2.72
CA GLY A 166 1.12 4.96 -1.32
C GLY A 166 2.46 4.31 -0.99
N ARG A 167 3.01 4.63 0.18
CA ARG A 167 4.20 3.97 0.74
C ARG A 167 3.82 3.23 2.01
N GLY A 168 4.19 1.95 2.09
CA GLY A 168 3.73 1.05 3.15
C GLY A 168 2.36 0.46 2.83
N MET A 169 1.87 -0.36 3.75
CA MET A 169 0.62 -1.11 3.61
C MET A 169 -0.59 -0.19 3.40
N LEU A 170 -1.41 -0.53 2.41
CA LEU A 170 -2.71 0.09 2.17
C LEU A 170 -3.82 -0.87 2.62
N ASP A 171 -4.81 -0.35 3.33
CA ASP A 171 -6.07 -1.05 3.56
C ASP A 171 -7.03 -0.84 2.37
N PHE A 172 -8.12 -1.62 2.35
CA PHE A 172 -9.09 -1.56 1.26
C PHE A 172 -9.68 -0.16 1.05
N GLU A 173 -9.97 0.60 2.12
CA GLU A 173 -10.54 1.94 2.02
C GLU A 173 -9.57 2.93 1.36
N THR A 174 -8.28 2.85 1.71
CA THR A 174 -7.23 3.69 1.11
C THR A 174 -6.95 3.30 -0.34
N LEU A 175 -6.93 1.99 -0.63
CA LEU A 175 -6.81 1.46 -1.99
C LEU A 175 -7.98 1.93 -2.88
N GLU A 176 -9.20 1.84 -2.38
CA GLU A 176 -10.42 2.31 -3.06
C GLU A 176 -10.37 3.81 -3.39
N LYS A 177 -9.89 4.65 -2.45
CA LYS A 177 -9.68 6.09 -2.71
C LYS A 177 -8.70 6.34 -3.84
N GLY A 178 -7.58 5.60 -3.86
CA GLY A 178 -6.60 5.69 -4.95
C GLY A 178 -7.19 5.27 -6.30
N ILE A 179 -7.97 4.20 -6.33
CA ILE A 179 -8.69 3.72 -7.53
C ILE A 179 -9.67 4.78 -8.04
N GLN A 180 -10.48 5.39 -7.16
CA GLN A 180 -11.41 6.45 -7.55
C GLN A 180 -10.71 7.63 -8.22
N MET A 181 -9.50 8.00 -7.77
CA MET A 181 -8.73 9.11 -8.37
C MET A 181 -8.25 8.83 -9.79
N ILE A 182 -8.16 7.57 -10.22
CA ILE A 182 -7.70 7.19 -11.56
C ILE A 182 -8.82 6.73 -12.49
N THR A 183 -10.04 6.61 -11.98
CA THR A 183 -11.23 6.16 -12.73
C THR A 183 -12.25 7.28 -12.98
N GLU A 184 -12.11 8.45 -12.33
CA GLU A 184 -12.92 9.66 -12.54
C GLU A 184 -12.38 10.49 -13.70
#